data_e7446f243e6a0371cb1a9979af76d1b3
#
_entry.id   e7446f243e6a0371cb1a9979af76d1b3
#
_cell.length_a   1.000
_cell.length_b   1.000
_cell.length_c   1.000
_cell.angle_alpha   90.00
_cell.angle_beta   90.00
_cell.angle_gamma   90.00
#
_symmetry.space_group_name_H-M   'P 1'
#
loop_
_entity.id
_entity.type
_entity.pdbx_description
1 polymer ?
#
loop_
_entity_poly.entity_id
_entity_poly.type
_entity_poly.pdbx_seq_one_letter_code
_entity_poly.pdbx_strand_id
1 'polypeptide(L)'
;MDPFHEGGNAGGVDLRKAGEAIMGAMKAVNPNAVWVVQAWGACPYPAMIKHLNNGDMLVLDLYSENRPQWGDPESTWYRKEGFNGHDWAFCMLLNFGGNVGMFGKLQHVVDEYYKARQSKFVSTMKGVGLTMEGIENNPIMYELVSELPWRENKFGWQEWLNSYVEARYGNINNTKVHDAWMLLARSVYGASDKVLEQGCHESVLCARPALDVYQVSSWSEMEEFYNPDDVIRAAQLMVEASHEVKANANFRYDLIDITRQAIAEQARYVYDEIVAAYKAKDRKMFDYTTKRFLDILLQQDRMLSSMPDFMVGGWIRSARNLGTNAQESDHYEWNARVQITTWGNRNAAEKGGLREYAHKEWNGVLADFYYPRWKAYFEALAATFDGKPMKQLDFYAMDEKWTLLHNVYPYEAQGNPVEFAQTAFENVFGK
;
A
#
# COMPACT_ATOMS: atom_id res chain seq x y z
N MET A 1 22.82 2.40 -5.40
CA MET A 1 22.37 2.09 -4.03
C MET A 1 23.54 2.36 -3.09
N ASP A 2 23.28 2.87 -1.89
CA ASP A 2 24.29 2.99 -0.85
C ASP A 2 24.63 1.60 -0.32
N PRO A 3 25.90 1.16 -0.28
CA PRO A 3 26.27 -0.18 0.16
C PRO A 3 25.99 -0.45 1.66
N PHE A 4 25.65 0.58 2.43
CA PHE A 4 25.38 0.50 3.86
C PHE A 4 23.92 0.77 4.22
N HIS A 5 23.02 0.75 3.22
CA HIS A 5 21.59 0.96 3.40
C HIS A 5 21.00 -0.03 4.42
N GLU A 6 19.99 0.44 5.19
CA GLU A 6 19.27 -0.36 6.22
C GLU A 6 20.17 -1.02 7.27
N GLY A 7 21.15 -0.30 7.75
CA GLY A 7 22.02 -0.79 8.84
C GLY A 7 23.13 -1.71 8.39
N GLY A 8 23.45 -1.68 7.11
CA GLY A 8 24.68 -2.29 6.63
C GLY A 8 25.86 -1.81 7.49
N ASN A 9 26.63 -2.76 8.04
CA ASN A 9 27.75 -2.44 8.93
C ASN A 9 28.93 -1.93 8.11
N ALA A 10 29.28 -0.66 8.29
CA ALA A 10 30.49 -0.07 7.70
C ALA A 10 31.77 -0.74 8.20
N GLY A 11 31.72 -1.50 9.32
CA GLY A 11 32.78 -2.40 9.77
C GLY A 11 34.17 -1.79 9.92
N GLY A 12 34.26 -0.47 10.23
CA GLY A 12 35.53 0.24 10.26
C GLY A 12 36.08 0.67 8.88
N VAL A 13 35.27 0.55 7.82
CA VAL A 13 35.60 1.07 6.48
C VAL A 13 35.70 2.59 6.53
N ASP A 14 36.75 3.12 5.89
CA ASP A 14 36.89 4.55 5.63
C ASP A 14 35.81 4.98 4.61
N LEU A 15 34.70 5.53 5.11
CA LEU A 15 33.56 5.93 4.30
C LEU A 15 33.91 6.96 3.23
N ARG A 16 34.85 7.85 3.49
CA ARG A 16 35.34 8.80 2.50
C ARG A 16 35.99 8.08 1.33
N LYS A 17 36.90 7.16 1.60
CA LYS A 17 37.55 6.36 0.55
C LYS A 17 36.55 5.48 -0.20
N ALA A 18 35.54 4.95 0.49
CA ALA A 18 34.45 4.17 -0.15
C ALA A 18 33.69 5.03 -1.16
N GLY A 19 33.25 6.23 -0.79
CA GLY A 19 32.57 7.15 -1.70
C GLY A 19 33.43 7.57 -2.89
N GLU A 20 34.72 7.94 -2.62
CA GLU A 20 35.67 8.29 -3.67
C GLU A 20 35.94 7.12 -4.64
N ALA A 21 36.02 5.89 -4.14
CA ALA A 21 36.24 4.69 -4.95
C ALA A 21 35.04 4.36 -5.85
N ILE A 22 33.82 4.44 -5.30
CA ILE A 22 32.59 4.22 -6.08
C ILE A 22 32.48 5.26 -7.19
N MET A 23 32.59 6.53 -6.84
CA MET A 23 32.49 7.61 -7.83
C MET A 23 33.60 7.55 -8.87
N GLY A 24 34.84 7.26 -8.43
CA GLY A 24 35.98 7.09 -9.29
C GLY A 24 35.80 5.96 -10.32
N ALA A 25 35.26 4.81 -9.88
CA ALA A 25 34.93 3.70 -10.77
C ALA A 25 33.87 4.07 -11.82
N MET A 26 32.82 4.79 -11.40
CA MET A 26 31.78 5.25 -12.33
C MET A 26 32.35 6.25 -13.36
N LYS A 27 33.13 7.22 -12.91
CA LYS A 27 33.74 8.24 -13.78
C LYS A 27 34.82 7.67 -14.72
N ALA A 28 35.49 6.58 -14.35
CA ALA A 28 36.43 5.90 -15.22
C ALA A 28 35.78 5.32 -16.48
N VAL A 29 34.49 4.93 -16.37
CA VAL A 29 33.71 4.41 -17.50
C VAL A 29 32.99 5.54 -18.23
N ASN A 30 32.37 6.46 -17.49
CA ASN A 30 31.66 7.61 -18.04
C ASN A 30 31.99 8.87 -17.22
N PRO A 31 32.76 9.83 -17.78
CA PRO A 31 33.10 11.08 -17.06
C PRO A 31 31.88 11.89 -16.59
N ASN A 32 30.73 11.73 -17.25
CA ASN A 32 29.48 12.40 -16.91
C ASN A 32 28.57 11.55 -16.01
N ALA A 33 29.04 10.45 -15.46
CA ALA A 33 28.25 9.61 -14.57
C ALA A 33 27.75 10.40 -13.34
N VAL A 34 26.50 10.21 -12.98
CA VAL A 34 25.87 10.72 -11.77
C VAL A 34 25.47 9.54 -10.91
N TRP A 35 25.86 9.55 -9.66
CA TRP A 35 25.47 8.53 -8.71
C TRP A 35 24.10 8.87 -8.09
N VAL A 36 23.06 8.15 -8.49
CA VAL A 36 21.73 8.29 -7.89
C VAL A 36 21.67 7.42 -6.63
N VAL A 37 21.39 8.04 -5.49
CA VAL A 37 21.36 7.37 -4.19
C VAL A 37 20.06 7.69 -3.45
N GLN A 38 19.53 6.70 -2.72
CA GLN A 38 18.36 6.84 -1.88
C GLN A 38 18.77 7.30 -0.47
N ALA A 39 18.08 8.32 0.05
CA ALA A 39 18.25 8.75 1.43
C ALA A 39 17.20 8.03 2.31
N TRP A 40 17.70 7.18 3.21
CA TRP A 40 16.90 6.40 4.13
C TRP A 40 17.59 6.27 5.47
N GLY A 41 16.95 6.71 6.56
CA GLY A 41 17.58 6.73 7.89
C GLY A 41 18.93 7.47 7.89
N ALA A 42 20.02 6.81 8.27
CA ALA A 42 21.35 7.41 8.29
C ALA A 42 22.01 7.54 6.91
N CYS A 43 21.50 6.83 5.89
CA CYS A 43 22.10 6.79 4.55
C CYS A 43 21.54 7.92 3.65
N PRO A 44 22.37 8.43 2.68
CA PRO A 44 23.80 8.21 2.58
C PRO A 44 24.55 8.87 3.73
N TYR A 45 25.57 8.21 4.25
CA TYR A 45 26.38 8.80 5.35
C TYR A 45 27.08 10.09 4.91
N PRO A 46 26.96 11.20 5.66
CA PRO A 46 27.65 12.46 5.32
C PRO A 46 29.15 12.28 5.12
N ALA A 47 29.80 11.40 5.90
CA ALA A 47 31.22 11.11 5.76
C ALA A 47 31.58 10.50 4.40
N MET A 48 30.63 9.81 3.74
CA MET A 48 30.84 9.21 2.44
C MET A 48 30.66 10.21 1.30
N ILE A 49 29.72 11.14 1.43
CA ILE A 49 29.31 11.99 0.30
C ILE A 49 29.90 13.40 0.31
N LYS A 50 30.17 13.99 1.48
CA LYS A 50 30.57 15.41 1.62
C LYS A 50 31.85 15.83 0.88
N HIS A 51 32.63 14.87 0.41
CA HIS A 51 33.90 15.10 -0.30
C HIS A 51 33.78 14.89 -1.82
N LEU A 52 32.61 14.43 -2.30
CA LEU A 52 32.34 14.32 -3.72
C LEU A 52 32.01 15.69 -4.31
N ASN A 53 32.19 15.87 -5.61
CA ASN A 53 31.86 17.12 -6.25
C ASN A 53 30.33 17.33 -6.36
N ASN A 54 29.92 18.57 -6.23
CA ASN A 54 28.52 18.94 -6.51
C ASN A 54 28.19 18.59 -7.96
N GLY A 55 27.05 17.93 -8.20
CA GLY A 55 26.65 17.42 -9.50
C GLY A 55 27.09 15.98 -9.79
N ASP A 56 27.98 15.39 -9.01
CA ASP A 56 28.33 13.96 -9.12
C ASP A 56 27.24 13.04 -8.56
N MET A 57 26.32 13.60 -7.80
CA MET A 57 25.26 12.84 -7.10
C MET A 57 23.89 13.50 -7.23
N LEU A 58 22.85 12.65 -7.34
CA LEU A 58 21.47 13.01 -7.13
C LEU A 58 20.94 12.17 -5.96
N VAL A 59 20.52 12.84 -4.89
CA VAL A 59 19.94 12.17 -3.73
C VAL A 59 18.41 12.16 -3.86
N LEU A 60 17.81 10.98 -3.83
CA LEU A 60 16.37 10.83 -3.69
C LEU A 60 16.05 10.87 -2.20
N ASP A 61 15.46 11.95 -1.72
CA ASP A 61 14.95 12.05 -0.35
C ASP A 61 13.67 11.23 -0.25
N LEU A 62 13.86 9.94 0.04
CA LEU A 62 12.94 8.86 -0.27
C LEU A 62 11.56 9.03 0.36
N TYR A 63 11.49 9.66 1.53
CA TYR A 63 10.31 9.77 2.37
C TYR A 63 10.08 11.21 2.81
N SER A 64 10.16 12.15 1.85
CA SER A 64 10.09 13.59 2.13
C SER A 64 8.73 14.04 2.67
N GLU A 65 7.66 13.30 2.38
CA GLU A 65 6.33 13.63 2.88
C GLU A 65 6.13 13.27 4.36
N ASN A 66 7.05 12.54 4.97
CA ASN A 66 6.87 12.08 6.35
C ASN A 66 8.12 12.20 7.22
N ARG A 67 9.28 11.89 6.68
CA ARG A 67 10.59 11.97 7.37
C ARG A 67 11.65 12.64 6.49
N PRO A 68 11.43 13.92 6.10
CA PRO A 68 12.32 14.62 5.20
C PRO A 68 13.76 14.70 5.74
N GLN A 69 14.73 14.49 4.87
CA GLN A 69 16.15 14.60 5.19
C GLN A 69 16.83 15.81 4.55
N TRP A 70 16.10 16.54 3.71
CA TRP A 70 16.63 17.72 3.00
C TRP A 70 17.06 18.87 3.92
N GLY A 71 16.80 18.78 5.21
CA GLY A 71 17.22 19.79 6.18
C GLY A 71 16.07 20.42 6.99
N ASP A 72 14.94 19.77 7.03
CA ASP A 72 13.81 20.14 7.87
C ASP A 72 14.14 19.86 9.35
N PRO A 73 14.19 20.90 10.21
CA PRO A 73 14.54 20.73 11.62
C PRO A 73 13.47 20.00 12.45
N GLU A 74 12.24 19.89 11.94
CA GLU A 74 11.14 19.17 12.61
C GLU A 74 11.15 17.67 12.30
N SER A 75 11.91 17.25 11.28
CA SER A 75 12.02 15.85 10.89
C SER A 75 12.76 15.01 11.92
N THR A 76 12.26 13.80 12.17
CA THR A 76 12.98 12.78 12.98
C THR A 76 14.27 12.30 12.31
N TRP A 77 14.40 12.49 10.99
CA TRP A 77 15.60 12.17 10.21
C TRP A 77 16.40 13.44 9.82
N TYR A 78 16.29 14.49 10.61
CA TYR A 78 16.91 15.78 10.36
C TYR A 78 18.38 15.71 10.02
N ARG A 79 18.77 16.38 8.92
CA ARG A 79 20.17 16.63 8.52
C ARG A 79 20.46 18.11 8.52
N LYS A 80 21.28 18.59 9.44
CA LYS A 80 21.62 20.00 9.59
C LYS A 80 22.15 20.63 8.28
N GLU A 81 22.97 19.89 7.55
CA GLU A 81 23.61 20.33 6.30
C GLU A 81 22.88 19.75 5.05
N GLY A 82 21.66 19.24 5.22
CA GLY A 82 20.95 18.58 4.13
C GLY A 82 21.81 17.49 3.48
N PHE A 83 21.91 17.55 2.16
CA PHE A 83 22.73 16.60 1.40
C PHE A 83 24.12 17.16 1.04
N ASN A 84 24.68 18.01 1.89
CA ASN A 84 26.05 18.55 1.74
C ASN A 84 26.30 19.29 0.41
N GLY A 85 25.28 19.92 -0.16
CA GLY A 85 25.35 20.66 -1.41
C GLY A 85 25.13 19.83 -2.68
N HIS A 86 24.86 18.54 -2.53
CA HIS A 86 24.48 17.68 -3.66
C HIS A 86 23.05 17.95 -4.10
N ASP A 87 22.79 17.71 -5.37
CA ASP A 87 21.47 17.77 -5.96
C ASP A 87 20.55 16.73 -5.32
N TRP A 88 19.27 17.06 -5.12
CA TRP A 88 18.30 16.19 -4.50
C TRP A 88 16.89 16.37 -5.08
N ALA A 89 16.05 15.35 -4.91
CA ALA A 89 14.64 15.36 -5.27
C ALA A 89 13.76 15.08 -4.04
N PHE A 90 12.66 15.84 -3.95
CA PHE A 90 11.58 15.58 -2.99
C PHE A 90 10.81 14.35 -3.46
N CYS A 91 10.87 13.25 -2.72
CA CYS A 91 10.22 12.00 -3.11
C CYS A 91 9.09 11.64 -2.14
N MET A 92 8.03 11.07 -2.70
CA MET A 92 6.93 10.48 -1.93
C MET A 92 7.02 8.97 -1.97
N LEU A 93 7.06 8.34 -0.80
CA LEU A 93 7.02 6.88 -0.65
C LEU A 93 5.57 6.37 -0.60
N LEU A 94 4.71 7.01 0.16
CA LEU A 94 3.29 6.79 0.35
C LEU A 94 2.95 5.46 1.04
N ASN A 95 3.35 4.32 0.45
CA ASN A 95 3.03 3.01 0.99
C ASN A 95 4.22 2.06 1.03
N PHE A 96 4.13 1.10 1.93
CA PHE A 96 5.09 0.03 2.14
C PHE A 96 4.51 -1.30 1.65
N GLY A 97 5.36 -2.19 1.14
CA GLY A 97 4.96 -3.49 0.61
C GLY A 97 4.06 -3.42 -0.63
N GLY A 98 3.75 -2.23 -1.15
CA GLY A 98 2.80 -2.05 -2.24
C GLY A 98 1.37 -2.44 -1.87
N ASN A 99 0.96 -2.23 -0.62
CA ASN A 99 -0.39 -2.50 -0.15
C ASN A 99 -1.43 -1.68 -0.94
N VAL A 100 -2.59 -2.28 -1.18
CA VAL A 100 -3.63 -1.66 -2.02
C VAL A 100 -4.66 -0.83 -1.26
N GLY A 101 -4.51 -0.66 0.07
CA GLY A 101 -5.39 0.19 0.88
C GLY A 101 -5.38 1.65 0.42
N MET A 102 -6.56 2.29 0.45
CA MET A 102 -6.65 3.71 0.14
C MET A 102 -6.02 4.53 1.25
N PHE A 103 -5.07 5.39 0.88
CA PHE A 103 -4.34 6.23 1.83
C PHE A 103 -3.71 7.43 1.14
N GLY A 104 -3.66 8.56 1.84
CA GLY A 104 -2.89 9.71 1.40
C GLY A 104 -2.95 10.89 2.36
N LYS A 105 -2.06 11.84 2.15
CA LYS A 105 -1.88 13.07 2.93
C LYS A 105 -1.98 14.28 2.01
N LEU A 106 -3.12 14.48 1.35
CA LEU A 106 -3.27 15.47 0.28
C LEU A 106 -2.71 16.85 0.65
N GLN A 107 -3.19 17.46 1.73
CA GLN A 107 -2.73 18.80 2.11
C GLN A 107 -1.32 18.77 2.66
N HIS A 108 -0.99 17.78 3.47
CA HIS A 108 0.33 17.68 4.11
C HIS A 108 1.46 17.59 3.08
N VAL A 109 1.29 16.77 2.03
CA VAL A 109 2.30 16.64 0.94
C VAL A 109 2.50 17.98 0.22
N VAL A 110 1.42 18.73 -0.03
CA VAL A 110 1.51 20.09 -0.58
C VAL A 110 2.30 21.00 0.36
N ASP A 111 1.98 20.95 1.65
CA ASP A 111 2.61 21.80 2.67
C ASP A 111 4.11 21.52 2.78
N GLU A 112 4.51 20.25 2.87
CA GLU A 112 5.92 19.84 2.96
C GLU A 112 6.71 20.17 1.70
N TYR A 113 6.13 19.99 0.52
CA TYR A 113 6.78 20.39 -0.73
C TYR A 113 7.08 21.90 -0.78
N TYR A 114 6.11 22.75 -0.44
CA TYR A 114 6.34 24.20 -0.45
C TYR A 114 7.24 24.65 0.70
N LYS A 115 7.27 23.97 1.85
CA LYS A 115 8.25 24.16 2.92
C LYS A 115 9.67 23.90 2.40
N ALA A 116 9.86 22.79 1.68
CA ALA A 116 11.13 22.46 1.03
C ALA A 116 11.56 23.52 0.01
N ARG A 117 10.63 24.01 -0.83
CA ARG A 117 10.88 25.08 -1.80
C ARG A 117 11.23 26.46 -1.18
N GLN A 118 10.83 26.71 0.05
CA GLN A 118 11.14 27.93 0.78
C GLN A 118 12.42 27.80 1.62
N SER A 119 13.01 26.61 1.68
CA SER A 119 14.19 26.33 2.48
C SER A 119 15.49 26.88 1.85
N LYS A 120 16.53 27.03 2.66
CA LYS A 120 17.89 27.38 2.17
C LYS A 120 18.49 26.32 1.23
N PHE A 121 17.89 25.13 1.15
CA PHE A 121 18.36 24.00 0.32
C PHE A 121 17.68 23.95 -1.06
N VAL A 122 16.80 24.91 -1.37
CA VAL A 122 16.06 24.94 -2.65
C VAL A 122 16.96 25.00 -3.89
N SER A 123 18.14 25.63 -3.78
CA SER A 123 19.07 25.77 -4.92
C SER A 123 19.58 24.43 -5.46
N THR A 124 19.59 23.41 -4.64
CA THR A 124 19.99 22.04 -5.02
C THR A 124 18.79 21.09 -5.19
N MET A 125 17.58 21.52 -4.94
CA MET A 125 16.37 20.77 -5.24
C MET A 125 16.10 20.76 -6.75
N LYS A 126 16.04 19.56 -7.36
CA LYS A 126 15.90 19.40 -8.82
C LYS A 126 14.48 19.04 -9.26
N GLY A 127 13.62 18.64 -8.34
CA GLY A 127 12.25 18.26 -8.66
C GLY A 127 11.65 17.31 -7.64
N VAL A 128 10.69 16.54 -8.09
CA VAL A 128 10.02 15.51 -7.29
C VAL A 128 10.37 14.11 -7.81
N GLY A 129 10.17 13.10 -6.96
CA GLY A 129 10.27 11.69 -7.31
C GLY A 129 9.15 10.88 -6.68
N LEU A 130 8.90 9.72 -7.24
CA LEU A 130 7.97 8.73 -6.73
C LEU A 130 8.76 7.46 -6.38
N THR A 131 8.75 7.07 -5.12
CA THR A 131 9.62 6.02 -4.56
C THR A 131 8.83 4.92 -3.87
N MET A 132 7.56 4.75 -4.26
CA MET A 132 6.65 3.74 -3.75
C MET A 132 7.16 2.31 -3.96
N GLU A 133 6.74 1.40 -3.09
CA GLU A 133 7.05 -0.04 -3.20
C GLU A 133 6.02 -0.83 -4.03
N GLY A 134 4.97 -0.17 -4.54
CA GLY A 134 3.98 -0.69 -5.48
C GLY A 134 3.20 0.44 -6.12
N ILE A 135 2.68 0.23 -7.32
CA ILE A 135 2.11 1.29 -8.18
C ILE A 135 0.61 1.15 -8.45
N GLU A 136 0.00 0.02 -8.12
CA GLU A 136 -1.42 -0.25 -8.39
C GLU A 136 -2.31 0.23 -7.23
N ASN A 137 -2.14 1.51 -6.81
CA ASN A 137 -2.94 2.09 -5.72
C ASN A 137 -2.88 3.62 -5.74
N ASN A 138 -3.86 4.26 -5.12
CA ASN A 138 -3.86 5.69 -4.79
C ASN A 138 -3.44 6.64 -5.92
N PRO A 139 -3.99 6.54 -7.15
CA PRO A 139 -3.55 7.35 -8.30
C PRO A 139 -3.64 8.86 -8.03
N ILE A 140 -4.58 9.30 -7.21
CA ILE A 140 -4.74 10.70 -6.79
C ILE A 140 -3.46 11.29 -6.17
N MET A 141 -2.75 10.52 -5.35
CA MET A 141 -1.53 10.98 -4.68
C MET A 141 -0.36 11.13 -5.66
N TYR A 142 -0.23 10.19 -6.59
CA TYR A 142 0.81 10.24 -7.63
C TYR A 142 0.59 11.40 -8.60
N GLU A 143 -0.66 11.65 -8.98
CA GLU A 143 -1.01 12.77 -9.84
C GLU A 143 -0.72 14.10 -9.14
N LEU A 144 -1.14 14.24 -7.87
CA LEU A 144 -0.84 15.44 -7.06
C LEU A 144 0.66 15.74 -7.02
N VAL A 145 1.49 14.76 -6.64
CA VAL A 145 2.94 14.98 -6.51
C VAL A 145 3.59 15.29 -7.86
N SER A 146 3.17 14.62 -8.92
CA SER A 146 3.68 14.89 -10.27
C SER A 146 3.34 16.29 -10.77
N GLU A 147 2.26 16.89 -10.27
CA GLU A 147 1.82 18.25 -10.64
C GLU A 147 2.50 19.35 -9.83
N LEU A 148 2.97 19.06 -8.61
CA LEU A 148 3.57 20.05 -7.70
C LEU A 148 4.68 20.92 -8.36
N PRO A 149 5.64 20.37 -9.14
CA PRO A 149 6.70 21.17 -9.76
C PRO A 149 6.21 22.22 -10.77
N TRP A 150 5.03 22.03 -11.34
CA TRP A 150 4.43 22.89 -12.35
C TRP A 150 3.59 24.04 -11.74
N ARG A 151 3.41 24.04 -10.42
CA ARG A 151 2.65 25.07 -9.72
C ARG A 151 3.58 26.02 -8.96
N GLU A 152 3.47 27.31 -9.23
CA GLU A 152 4.29 28.33 -8.57
C GLU A 152 3.88 28.57 -7.12
N ASN A 153 2.57 28.59 -6.87
CA ASN A 153 1.99 28.95 -5.59
C ASN A 153 1.38 27.73 -4.88
N LYS A 154 1.49 27.75 -3.55
CA LYS A 154 0.80 26.81 -2.69
C LYS A 154 -0.71 26.91 -2.88
N PHE A 155 -1.39 25.79 -2.87
CA PHE A 155 -2.84 25.67 -3.07
C PHE A 155 -3.48 24.75 -2.02
N GLY A 156 -4.82 24.84 -1.89
CA GLY A 156 -5.60 23.93 -1.07
C GLY A 156 -6.06 22.71 -1.87
N TRP A 157 -6.13 21.56 -1.22
CA TRP A 157 -6.55 20.33 -1.87
C TRP A 157 -7.99 20.40 -2.43
N GLN A 158 -8.87 21.22 -1.83
CA GLN A 158 -10.27 21.33 -2.28
C GLN A 158 -10.40 21.89 -3.70
N GLU A 159 -9.63 22.94 -4.01
CA GLU A 159 -9.59 23.54 -5.34
C GLU A 159 -9.00 22.56 -6.36
N TRP A 160 -7.91 21.91 -5.99
CA TRP A 160 -7.23 20.94 -6.84
C TRP A 160 -8.10 19.71 -7.12
N LEU A 161 -8.82 19.21 -6.10
CA LEU A 161 -9.66 18.02 -6.21
C LEU A 161 -10.75 18.15 -7.28
N ASN A 162 -11.38 19.31 -7.39
CA ASN A 162 -12.38 19.53 -8.43
C ASN A 162 -11.79 19.35 -9.83
N SER A 163 -10.62 19.95 -10.07
CA SER A 163 -9.91 19.78 -11.35
C SER A 163 -9.48 18.35 -11.61
N TYR A 164 -9.04 17.64 -10.56
CA TYR A 164 -8.70 16.21 -10.64
C TYR A 164 -9.89 15.36 -11.06
N VAL A 165 -11.05 15.51 -10.42
CA VAL A 165 -12.26 14.75 -10.73
C VAL A 165 -12.73 15.01 -12.16
N GLU A 166 -12.73 16.28 -12.59
CA GLU A 166 -13.11 16.67 -13.95
C GLU A 166 -12.16 16.07 -15.01
N ALA A 167 -10.85 16.14 -14.78
CA ALA A 167 -9.85 15.60 -15.70
C ALA A 167 -9.95 14.06 -15.78
N ARG A 168 -10.12 13.41 -14.63
CA ARG A 168 -10.14 11.95 -14.50
C ARG A 168 -11.35 11.31 -15.20
N TYR A 169 -12.50 11.95 -15.13
CA TYR A 169 -13.73 11.37 -15.67
C TYR A 169 -14.27 12.06 -16.93
N GLY A 170 -13.65 13.13 -17.38
CA GLY A 170 -14.04 13.81 -18.61
C GLY A 170 -15.28 14.68 -18.47
N ASN A 171 -15.27 15.66 -17.56
CA ASN A 171 -16.36 16.60 -17.30
C ASN A 171 -17.67 15.94 -16.87
N ILE A 172 -17.58 15.00 -15.95
CA ILE A 172 -18.77 14.40 -15.31
C ILE A 172 -19.43 15.49 -14.43
N ASN A 173 -20.51 16.05 -14.91
CA ASN A 173 -21.35 16.94 -14.10
C ASN A 173 -22.30 16.09 -13.23
N ASN A 174 -21.75 15.37 -12.27
CA ASN A 174 -22.50 14.52 -11.35
C ASN A 174 -22.07 14.82 -9.90
N THR A 175 -23.01 15.38 -9.13
CA THR A 175 -22.76 15.80 -7.73
C THR A 175 -22.39 14.62 -6.83
N LYS A 176 -22.93 13.42 -7.06
CA LYS A 176 -22.61 12.23 -6.26
C LYS A 176 -21.14 11.84 -6.39
N VAL A 177 -20.57 11.96 -7.59
CA VAL A 177 -19.14 11.69 -7.81
C VAL A 177 -18.28 12.71 -7.05
N HIS A 178 -18.60 14.01 -7.15
CA HIS A 178 -17.88 15.04 -6.40
C HIS A 178 -18.01 14.85 -4.89
N ASP A 179 -19.20 14.55 -4.39
CA ASP A 179 -19.45 14.31 -2.96
C ASP A 179 -18.68 13.08 -2.46
N ALA A 180 -18.61 12.00 -3.27
CA ALA A 180 -17.81 10.83 -2.94
C ALA A 180 -16.32 11.17 -2.78
N TRP A 181 -15.75 11.91 -3.73
CA TRP A 181 -14.35 12.32 -3.65
C TRP A 181 -14.08 13.31 -2.52
N MET A 182 -15.03 14.18 -2.19
CA MET A 182 -14.93 15.06 -1.00
C MET A 182 -14.90 14.28 0.31
N LEU A 183 -15.67 13.19 0.41
CA LEU A 183 -15.60 12.27 1.56
C LEU A 183 -14.25 11.56 1.62
N LEU A 184 -13.76 11.00 0.52
CA LEU A 184 -12.46 10.33 0.45
C LEU A 184 -11.30 11.26 0.78
N ALA A 185 -11.34 12.50 0.28
CA ALA A 185 -10.31 13.50 0.57
C ALA A 185 -10.24 13.92 2.04
N ARG A 186 -11.34 13.80 2.78
CA ARG A 186 -11.41 14.09 4.22
C ARG A 186 -11.17 12.86 5.10
N SER A 187 -11.32 11.66 4.55
CA SER A 187 -11.10 10.39 5.23
C SER A 187 -9.74 9.80 4.83
N VAL A 188 -9.72 8.79 3.98
CA VAL A 188 -8.51 8.03 3.61
C VAL A 188 -7.37 8.88 3.02
N TYR A 189 -7.67 10.01 2.39
CA TYR A 189 -6.67 10.94 1.84
C TYR A 189 -6.45 12.19 2.70
N GLY A 190 -7.09 12.26 3.86
CA GLY A 190 -7.03 13.38 4.79
C GLY A 190 -6.03 13.22 5.94
N ALA A 191 -5.12 12.24 5.86
CA ALA A 191 -4.15 11.98 6.91
C ALA A 191 -3.24 13.19 7.15
N SER A 192 -2.94 13.45 8.43
CA SER A 192 -2.00 14.48 8.87
C SER A 192 -0.59 13.88 9.06
N ASP A 193 0.37 14.73 9.39
CA ASP A 193 1.73 14.36 9.79
C ASP A 193 1.79 13.38 10.97
N LYS A 194 0.75 13.40 11.82
CA LYS A 194 0.67 12.58 13.05
C LYS A 194 0.11 11.18 12.80
N VAL A 195 -0.39 10.92 11.60
CA VAL A 195 -1.02 9.65 11.26
C VAL A 195 0.01 8.73 10.62
N LEU A 196 -0.11 7.45 10.91
CA LEU A 196 0.60 6.30 10.34
C LEU A 196 1.77 6.66 9.40
N GLU A 197 2.98 6.43 9.85
CA GLU A 197 4.19 6.70 9.06
C GLU A 197 4.34 5.76 7.86
N GLN A 198 3.67 4.61 7.88
CA GLN A 198 3.95 3.48 6.98
C GLN A 198 2.82 3.17 6.01
N GLY A 199 1.95 4.13 5.75
CA GLY A 199 0.91 4.01 4.74
C GLY A 199 -0.48 3.77 5.31
N CYS A 200 -1.32 3.05 4.56
CA CYS A 200 -2.71 2.81 4.91
C CYS A 200 -2.87 1.92 6.16
N HIS A 201 -3.98 2.08 6.86
CA HIS A 201 -4.41 1.03 7.77
C HIS A 201 -4.76 -0.24 6.98
N GLU A 202 -4.69 -1.39 7.63
CA GLU A 202 -4.71 -2.67 6.94
C GLU A 202 -6.06 -3.37 7.08
N SER A 203 -6.51 -4.00 5.99
CA SER A 203 -7.77 -4.75 5.97
C SER A 203 -7.70 -6.02 6.83
N VAL A 204 -8.66 -6.18 7.73
CA VAL A 204 -8.81 -7.40 8.56
C VAL A 204 -8.95 -8.67 7.72
N LEU A 205 -9.45 -8.57 6.48
CA LEU A 205 -9.57 -9.72 5.57
C LEU A 205 -8.22 -10.37 5.28
N CYS A 206 -7.15 -9.57 5.23
CA CYS A 206 -5.78 -10.02 4.99
C CYS A 206 -5.03 -10.43 6.26
N ALA A 207 -5.63 -10.25 7.43
CA ALA A 207 -4.96 -10.54 8.69
C ALA A 207 -4.76 -12.04 8.91
N ARG A 208 -3.71 -12.38 9.67
CA ARG A 208 -3.63 -13.70 10.29
C ARG A 208 -4.71 -13.80 11.36
N PRO A 209 -5.59 -14.81 11.30
CA PRO A 209 -6.74 -14.90 12.19
C PRO A 209 -6.37 -14.94 13.68
N ALA A 210 -6.99 -14.08 14.48
CA ALA A 210 -6.91 -14.02 15.94
C ALA A 210 -8.21 -13.39 16.47
N LEU A 211 -8.41 -13.34 17.80
CA LEU A 211 -9.51 -12.61 18.44
C LEU A 211 -9.13 -11.19 18.87
N ASP A 212 -7.89 -10.80 18.63
CA ASP A 212 -7.28 -9.54 19.01
C ASP A 212 -6.40 -8.97 17.89
N VAL A 213 -6.89 -9.08 16.65
CA VAL A 213 -6.18 -8.54 15.49
C VAL A 213 -6.09 -7.02 15.61
N TYR A 214 -4.88 -6.48 15.67
CA TYR A 214 -4.60 -5.05 15.69
C TYR A 214 -3.72 -4.60 14.50
N GLN A 215 -3.11 -5.54 13.77
CA GLN A 215 -2.30 -5.29 12.60
C GLN A 215 -2.29 -6.53 11.69
N VAL A 216 -2.02 -6.33 10.41
CA VAL A 216 -1.84 -7.40 9.43
C VAL A 216 -0.36 -7.71 9.26
N SER A 217 0.43 -6.71 8.87
CA SER A 217 1.89 -6.76 8.87
C SER A 217 2.47 -6.15 10.16
N SER A 218 3.78 -6.27 10.35
CA SER A 218 4.47 -5.66 11.51
C SER A 218 4.65 -4.15 11.39
N TRP A 219 4.26 -3.54 10.27
CA TRP A 219 4.66 -2.20 9.90
C TRP A 219 3.49 -1.22 9.85
N SER A 220 2.28 -1.70 9.91
CA SER A 220 1.08 -0.89 9.85
C SER A 220 0.06 -1.35 10.89
N GLU A 221 -0.83 -0.47 11.27
CA GLU A 221 -1.87 -0.70 12.26
C GLU A 221 -3.24 -0.77 11.57
N MET A 222 -4.23 -1.30 12.31
CA MET A 222 -5.62 -1.35 11.85
C MET A 222 -6.46 -0.23 12.48
N GLU A 223 -5.82 0.73 13.18
CA GLU A 223 -6.50 1.87 13.74
C GLU A 223 -6.77 2.91 12.65
N GLU A 224 -8.04 3.22 12.41
CA GLU A 224 -8.44 4.23 11.46
C GLU A 224 -8.28 5.64 12.07
N PHE A 225 -7.71 6.57 11.29
CA PHE A 225 -7.63 7.99 11.63
C PHE A 225 -8.83 8.80 11.11
N TYR A 226 -9.80 8.13 10.50
CA TYR A 226 -11.00 8.69 9.91
C TYR A 226 -12.24 7.88 10.33
N ASN A 227 -13.42 8.39 9.96
CA ASN A 227 -14.66 7.64 10.14
C ASN A 227 -14.87 6.67 8.96
N PRO A 228 -14.85 5.33 9.16
CA PRO A 228 -15.08 4.35 8.11
C PRO A 228 -16.41 4.53 7.35
N ASP A 229 -17.45 5.06 8.02
CA ASP A 229 -18.75 5.32 7.39
C ASP A 229 -18.66 6.36 6.25
N ASP A 230 -17.67 7.26 6.26
CA ASP A 230 -17.43 8.19 5.17
C ASP A 230 -16.99 7.46 3.89
N VAL A 231 -16.17 6.42 4.03
CA VAL A 231 -15.72 5.58 2.91
C VAL A 231 -16.89 4.73 2.38
N ILE A 232 -17.67 4.14 3.27
CA ILE A 232 -18.89 3.38 2.90
C ILE A 232 -19.87 4.29 2.17
N ARG A 233 -20.06 5.51 2.65
CA ARG A 233 -20.91 6.49 1.98
C ARG A 233 -20.38 6.93 0.62
N ALA A 234 -19.05 7.12 0.50
CA ALA A 234 -18.42 7.43 -0.79
C ALA A 234 -18.65 6.30 -1.80
N ALA A 235 -18.48 5.04 -1.39
CA ALA A 235 -18.77 3.88 -2.24
C ALA A 235 -20.24 3.84 -2.67
N GLN A 236 -21.16 4.09 -1.75
CA GLN A 236 -22.59 4.17 -2.06
C GLN A 236 -22.88 5.23 -3.14
N LEU A 237 -22.30 6.43 -2.99
CA LEU A 237 -22.49 7.52 -3.96
C LEU A 237 -21.91 7.16 -5.33
N MET A 238 -20.75 6.49 -5.39
CA MET A 238 -20.17 6.01 -6.64
C MET A 238 -21.02 4.94 -7.31
N VAL A 239 -21.56 4.00 -6.54
CA VAL A 239 -22.51 2.97 -7.03
C VAL A 239 -23.79 3.63 -7.56
N GLU A 240 -24.38 4.56 -6.83
CA GLU A 240 -25.54 5.31 -7.30
C GLU A 240 -25.23 6.10 -8.59
N ALA A 241 -24.08 6.80 -8.65
CA ALA A 241 -23.65 7.53 -9.84
C ALA A 241 -23.42 6.63 -11.05
N SER A 242 -23.04 5.38 -10.86
CA SER A 242 -22.77 4.44 -11.95
C SER A 242 -23.99 4.11 -12.82
N HIS A 243 -25.19 4.38 -12.33
CA HIS A 243 -26.43 4.28 -13.10
C HIS A 243 -26.69 5.51 -14.00
N GLU A 244 -26.04 6.63 -13.73
CA GLU A 244 -26.31 7.92 -14.35
C GLU A 244 -25.19 8.35 -15.31
N VAL A 245 -23.96 7.87 -15.07
CA VAL A 245 -22.78 8.29 -15.82
C VAL A 245 -22.32 7.25 -16.83
N LYS A 246 -21.75 7.71 -17.95
CA LYS A 246 -21.05 6.81 -18.87
C LYS A 246 -19.67 6.50 -18.29
N ALA A 247 -19.56 5.34 -17.65
CA ALA A 247 -18.33 4.90 -17.01
C ALA A 247 -17.16 4.77 -18.03
N ASN A 248 -16.15 5.63 -17.91
CA ASN A 248 -14.85 5.47 -18.58
C ASN A 248 -13.95 4.45 -17.82
N ALA A 249 -12.74 4.22 -18.29
CA ALA A 249 -11.82 3.27 -17.65
C ALA A 249 -11.48 3.67 -16.20
N ASN A 250 -11.20 4.96 -15.97
CA ASN A 250 -10.86 5.48 -14.65
C ASN A 250 -12.04 5.36 -13.67
N PHE A 251 -13.25 5.68 -14.12
CA PHE A 251 -14.44 5.52 -13.28
C PHE A 251 -14.64 4.05 -12.86
N ARG A 252 -14.44 3.10 -13.78
CA ARG A 252 -14.56 1.67 -13.45
C ARG A 252 -13.52 1.21 -12.46
N TYR A 253 -12.26 1.66 -12.64
CA TYR A 253 -11.20 1.36 -11.70
C TYR A 253 -11.53 1.92 -10.29
N ASP A 254 -11.87 3.21 -10.20
CA ASP A 254 -12.15 3.86 -8.92
C ASP A 254 -13.42 3.29 -8.25
N LEU A 255 -14.43 2.93 -9.03
CA LEU A 255 -15.64 2.29 -8.49
C LEU A 255 -15.30 0.95 -7.82
N ILE A 256 -14.45 0.13 -8.44
CA ILE A 256 -13.97 -1.13 -7.84
C ILE A 256 -13.11 -0.86 -6.62
N ASP A 257 -12.15 0.05 -6.69
CA ASP A 257 -11.22 0.33 -5.58
C ASP A 257 -11.92 0.93 -4.36
N ILE A 258 -12.81 1.91 -4.57
CA ILE A 258 -13.59 2.52 -3.48
C ILE A 258 -14.56 1.50 -2.87
N THR A 259 -15.19 0.66 -3.68
CA THR A 259 -16.08 -0.41 -3.17
C THR A 259 -15.27 -1.47 -2.41
N ARG A 260 -14.07 -1.84 -2.87
CA ARG A 260 -13.14 -2.72 -2.16
C ARG A 260 -12.81 -2.17 -0.77
N GLN A 261 -12.45 -0.89 -0.68
CA GLN A 261 -12.14 -0.26 0.59
C GLN A 261 -13.35 -0.27 1.53
N ALA A 262 -14.54 0.10 1.03
CA ALA A 262 -15.77 0.07 1.82
C ALA A 262 -16.12 -1.33 2.34
N ILE A 263 -15.89 -2.38 1.54
CA ILE A 263 -16.08 -3.78 1.96
C ILE A 263 -15.07 -4.16 3.06
N ALA A 264 -13.82 -3.69 2.98
CA ALA A 264 -12.83 -3.89 4.02
C ALA A 264 -13.25 -3.25 5.37
N GLU A 265 -13.80 -2.02 5.33
CA GLU A 265 -14.37 -1.35 6.52
C GLU A 265 -15.53 -2.15 7.12
N GLN A 266 -16.47 -2.61 6.28
CA GLN A 266 -17.58 -3.44 6.73
C GLN A 266 -17.10 -4.76 7.34
N ALA A 267 -16.08 -5.37 6.78
CA ALA A 267 -15.49 -6.60 7.32
C ALA A 267 -14.93 -6.39 8.73
N ARG A 268 -14.38 -5.20 9.03
CA ARG A 268 -13.91 -4.83 10.38
C ARG A 268 -15.07 -4.80 11.36
N TYR A 269 -16.20 -4.16 11.02
CA TYR A 269 -17.38 -4.17 11.88
C TYR A 269 -17.89 -5.59 12.17
N VAL A 270 -17.95 -6.44 11.12
CA VAL A 270 -18.38 -7.84 11.30
C VAL A 270 -17.37 -8.65 12.14
N TYR A 271 -16.07 -8.38 12.01
CA TYR A 271 -15.05 -8.99 12.84
C TYR A 271 -15.25 -8.62 14.33
N ASP A 272 -15.54 -7.37 14.63
CA ASP A 272 -15.82 -6.93 16.01
C ASP A 272 -17.08 -7.61 16.58
N GLU A 273 -18.13 -7.80 15.76
CA GLU A 273 -19.31 -8.59 16.13
C GLU A 273 -18.94 -10.07 16.43
N ILE A 274 -18.04 -10.69 15.64
CA ILE A 274 -17.55 -12.06 15.90
C ILE A 274 -16.86 -12.13 17.25
N VAL A 275 -15.95 -11.20 17.52
CA VAL A 275 -15.21 -11.14 18.79
C VAL A 275 -16.15 -10.96 19.99
N ALA A 276 -17.14 -10.07 19.86
CA ALA A 276 -18.16 -9.84 20.88
C ALA A 276 -19.02 -11.11 21.12
N ALA A 277 -19.51 -11.74 20.08
CA ALA A 277 -20.31 -12.97 20.17
C ALA A 277 -19.54 -14.12 20.81
N TYR A 278 -18.27 -14.29 20.46
CA TYR A 278 -17.41 -15.32 21.05
C TYR A 278 -17.18 -15.07 22.55
N LYS A 279 -16.84 -13.83 22.93
CA LYS A 279 -16.65 -13.43 24.34
C LYS A 279 -17.92 -13.59 25.17
N ALA A 280 -19.07 -13.29 24.59
CA ALA A 280 -20.39 -13.46 25.22
C ALA A 280 -20.85 -14.93 25.28
N LYS A 281 -20.13 -15.86 24.64
CA LYS A 281 -20.52 -17.25 24.44
C LYS A 281 -21.87 -17.41 23.71
N ASP A 282 -22.22 -16.46 22.84
CA ASP A 282 -23.40 -16.54 21.98
C ASP A 282 -23.08 -17.32 20.68
N ARG A 283 -23.30 -18.63 20.76
CA ARG A 283 -23.06 -19.55 19.64
C ARG A 283 -23.83 -19.15 18.38
N LYS A 284 -25.09 -18.76 18.53
CA LYS A 284 -25.94 -18.44 17.37
C LYS A 284 -25.43 -17.20 16.64
N MET A 285 -25.11 -16.15 17.39
CA MET A 285 -24.56 -14.92 16.82
C MET A 285 -23.17 -15.18 16.23
N PHE A 286 -22.33 -15.97 16.89
CA PHE A 286 -21.01 -16.35 16.38
C PHE A 286 -21.12 -17.08 15.01
N ASP A 287 -21.98 -18.11 14.90
CA ASP A 287 -22.16 -18.83 13.66
C ASP A 287 -22.70 -17.93 12.52
N TYR A 288 -23.59 -16.98 12.85
CA TYR A 288 -24.10 -16.01 11.90
C TYR A 288 -23.04 -15.04 11.41
N THR A 289 -22.30 -14.41 12.32
CA THR A 289 -21.32 -13.38 11.99
C THR A 289 -20.08 -13.96 11.29
N THR A 290 -19.59 -15.14 11.70
CA THR A 290 -18.50 -15.83 11.02
C THR A 290 -18.85 -16.23 9.60
N LYS A 291 -20.07 -16.71 9.37
CA LYS A 291 -20.56 -16.96 8.01
C LYS A 291 -20.60 -15.67 7.20
N ARG A 292 -21.14 -14.58 7.76
CA ARG A 292 -21.20 -13.27 7.09
C ARG A 292 -19.82 -12.76 6.71
N PHE A 293 -18.83 -12.88 7.61
CA PHE A 293 -17.45 -12.48 7.33
C PHE A 293 -16.86 -13.25 6.14
N LEU A 294 -17.03 -14.58 6.14
CA LEU A 294 -16.55 -15.43 5.05
C LEU A 294 -17.27 -15.14 3.71
N ASP A 295 -18.56 -14.85 3.77
CA ASP A 295 -19.32 -14.45 2.58
C ASP A 295 -18.84 -13.09 2.03
N ILE A 296 -18.56 -12.09 2.89
CA ILE A 296 -17.99 -10.79 2.52
C ILE A 296 -16.64 -10.98 1.79
N LEU A 297 -15.75 -11.80 2.34
CA LEU A 297 -14.45 -12.09 1.74
C LEU A 297 -14.59 -12.66 0.32
N LEU A 298 -15.51 -13.61 0.11
CA LEU A 298 -15.76 -14.18 -1.21
C LEU A 298 -16.47 -13.22 -2.17
N GLN A 299 -17.35 -12.33 -1.67
CA GLN A 299 -17.95 -11.27 -2.49
C GLN A 299 -16.88 -10.29 -3.00
N GLN A 300 -15.94 -9.90 -2.14
CA GLN A 300 -14.83 -9.06 -2.54
C GLN A 300 -13.94 -9.75 -3.57
N ASP A 301 -13.54 -11.01 -3.34
CA ASP A 301 -12.77 -11.78 -4.31
C ASP A 301 -13.44 -11.80 -5.69
N ARG A 302 -14.73 -12.10 -5.71
CA ARG A 302 -15.50 -12.12 -6.96
C ARG A 302 -15.56 -10.75 -7.63
N MET A 303 -15.81 -9.68 -6.89
CA MET A 303 -15.86 -8.32 -7.45
C MET A 303 -14.51 -7.95 -8.10
N LEU A 304 -13.43 -8.24 -7.44
CA LEU A 304 -12.07 -7.93 -7.92
C LEU A 304 -11.69 -8.70 -9.19
N SER A 305 -12.32 -9.83 -9.50
CA SER A 305 -12.10 -10.55 -10.77
C SER A 305 -12.49 -9.76 -12.01
N SER A 306 -13.23 -8.66 -11.86
CA SER A 306 -13.65 -7.79 -12.96
C SER A 306 -12.62 -6.74 -13.35
N MET A 307 -11.52 -6.59 -12.60
CA MET A 307 -10.48 -5.60 -12.82
C MET A 307 -9.10 -6.24 -12.77
N PRO A 308 -8.34 -6.27 -13.89
CA PRO A 308 -7.04 -6.94 -13.96
C PRO A 308 -6.03 -6.47 -12.94
N ASP A 309 -6.09 -5.18 -12.54
CA ASP A 309 -5.20 -4.56 -11.54
C ASP A 309 -5.33 -5.19 -10.15
N PHE A 310 -6.45 -5.87 -9.88
CA PHE A 310 -6.72 -6.56 -8.61
C PHE A 310 -6.79 -8.09 -8.76
N MET A 311 -6.04 -8.66 -9.72
CA MET A 311 -6.05 -10.11 -9.99
C MET A 311 -4.65 -10.70 -9.84
N VAL A 312 -4.51 -11.72 -9.00
CA VAL A 312 -3.22 -12.40 -8.77
C VAL A 312 -2.67 -13.11 -10.00
N GLY A 313 -3.55 -13.46 -10.94
CA GLY A 313 -3.14 -14.16 -12.16
C GLY A 313 -2.16 -13.37 -13.02
N GLY A 314 -2.32 -12.04 -13.10
CA GLY A 314 -1.38 -11.15 -13.79
C GLY A 314 0.00 -11.15 -13.15
N TRP A 315 0.06 -11.06 -11.83
CA TRP A 315 1.29 -11.11 -11.04
C TRP A 315 2.06 -12.42 -11.23
N ILE A 316 1.38 -13.56 -11.04
CA ILE A 316 1.98 -14.90 -11.20
C ILE A 316 2.46 -15.12 -12.65
N ARG A 317 1.62 -14.78 -13.64
CA ARG A 317 1.97 -14.91 -15.06
C ARG A 317 3.20 -14.09 -15.41
N SER A 318 3.28 -12.85 -14.92
CA SER A 318 4.43 -11.95 -15.18
C SER A 318 5.71 -12.55 -14.61
N ALA A 319 5.67 -13.09 -13.39
CA ALA A 319 6.81 -13.77 -12.79
C ALA A 319 7.24 -15.01 -13.60
N ARG A 320 6.31 -15.88 -13.97
CA ARG A 320 6.59 -17.08 -14.78
C ARG A 320 7.23 -16.75 -16.14
N ASN A 321 6.81 -15.65 -16.75
CA ASN A 321 7.32 -15.20 -18.06
C ASN A 321 8.78 -14.73 -18.02
N LEU A 322 9.38 -14.51 -16.86
CA LEU A 322 10.80 -14.21 -16.70
C LEU A 322 11.68 -15.46 -16.82
N GLY A 323 11.11 -16.65 -16.64
CA GLY A 323 11.85 -17.91 -16.73
C GLY A 323 12.19 -18.28 -18.16
N THR A 324 13.42 -18.74 -18.39
CA THR A 324 13.89 -19.25 -19.70
C THR A 324 13.60 -20.72 -19.90
N ASN A 325 13.18 -21.42 -18.85
CA ASN A 325 12.78 -22.84 -18.84
C ASN A 325 11.75 -23.08 -17.72
N ALA A 326 11.16 -24.28 -17.70
CA ALA A 326 10.09 -24.61 -16.76
C ALA A 326 10.53 -24.49 -15.28
N GLN A 327 11.74 -24.92 -14.96
CA GLN A 327 12.25 -24.87 -13.58
C GLN A 327 12.42 -23.42 -13.09
N GLU A 328 12.92 -22.54 -13.92
CA GLU A 328 13.00 -21.09 -13.60
C GLU A 328 11.62 -20.46 -13.47
N SER A 329 10.69 -20.79 -14.38
CA SER A 329 9.31 -20.29 -14.33
C SER A 329 8.62 -20.71 -13.02
N ASP A 330 8.80 -21.95 -12.58
CA ASP A 330 8.25 -22.46 -11.33
C ASP A 330 8.90 -21.78 -10.11
N HIS A 331 10.21 -21.53 -10.17
CA HIS A 331 10.92 -20.83 -9.10
C HIS A 331 10.49 -19.36 -8.98
N TYR A 332 10.30 -18.66 -10.11
CA TYR A 332 9.81 -17.28 -10.10
C TYR A 332 8.34 -17.19 -9.64
N GLU A 333 7.49 -18.16 -10.01
CA GLU A 333 6.14 -18.25 -9.46
C GLU A 333 6.17 -18.41 -7.93
N TRP A 334 6.95 -19.37 -7.42
CA TRP A 334 7.12 -19.57 -5.99
C TRP A 334 7.55 -18.27 -5.28
N ASN A 335 8.57 -17.58 -5.82
CA ASN A 335 9.04 -16.31 -5.25
C ASN A 335 7.96 -15.23 -5.27
N ALA A 336 7.20 -15.12 -6.35
CA ALA A 336 6.10 -14.16 -6.47
C ALA A 336 4.99 -14.41 -5.44
N ARG A 337 4.66 -15.69 -5.16
CA ARG A 337 3.69 -16.08 -4.13
C ARG A 337 4.22 -15.81 -2.73
N VAL A 338 5.49 -16.11 -2.47
CA VAL A 338 6.18 -15.81 -1.20
C VAL A 338 6.15 -14.32 -0.91
N GLN A 339 6.44 -13.48 -1.90
CA GLN A 339 6.55 -12.04 -1.73
C GLN A 339 5.27 -11.39 -1.21
N ILE A 340 4.10 -11.84 -1.65
CA ILE A 340 2.80 -11.28 -1.25
C ILE A 340 2.15 -12.00 -0.05
N THR A 341 2.86 -12.93 0.59
CA THR A 341 2.33 -13.75 1.69
C THR A 341 3.33 -13.87 2.84
N THR A 342 4.18 -14.90 2.85
CA THR A 342 5.13 -15.17 3.93
C THR A 342 6.34 -14.25 3.93
N TRP A 343 6.64 -13.58 2.82
CA TRP A 343 7.84 -12.79 2.55
C TRP A 343 9.15 -13.55 2.65
N GLY A 344 9.16 -14.75 3.16
CA GLY A 344 10.35 -15.57 3.31
C GLY A 344 10.13 -16.85 4.10
N ASN A 345 11.21 -17.42 4.61
CA ASN A 345 11.14 -18.61 5.43
C ASN A 345 10.46 -18.34 6.79
N ARG A 346 10.14 -19.40 7.53
CA ARG A 346 9.45 -19.32 8.84
C ARG A 346 10.13 -18.33 9.81
N ASN A 347 11.44 -18.28 9.83
CA ASN A 347 12.14 -17.37 10.75
C ASN A 347 11.95 -15.91 10.35
N ALA A 348 12.04 -15.59 9.06
CA ALA A 348 11.80 -14.24 8.56
C ALA A 348 10.31 -13.82 8.75
N ALA A 349 9.39 -14.72 8.41
CA ALA A 349 7.96 -14.47 8.52
C ALA A 349 7.49 -14.29 9.97
N GLU A 350 7.90 -15.20 10.88
CA GLU A 350 7.38 -15.26 12.25
C GLU A 350 8.16 -14.39 13.23
N LYS A 351 9.50 -14.56 13.28
CA LYS A 351 10.36 -13.82 14.22
C LYS A 351 10.80 -12.48 13.66
N GLY A 352 11.05 -12.40 12.36
CA GLY A 352 11.35 -11.16 11.67
C GLY A 352 10.13 -10.27 11.45
N GLY A 353 8.92 -10.80 11.62
CA GLY A 353 7.68 -10.05 11.46
C GLY A 353 7.35 -9.66 10.03
N LEU A 354 7.95 -10.31 9.03
CA LEU A 354 7.81 -9.90 7.63
C LEU A 354 6.61 -10.54 6.90
N ARG A 355 5.88 -11.44 7.57
CA ARG A 355 4.63 -11.97 6.98
C ARG A 355 3.66 -10.85 6.65
N GLU A 356 2.92 -11.00 5.59
CA GLU A 356 1.91 -10.05 5.12
C GLU A 356 2.45 -8.64 4.83
N TYR A 357 3.78 -8.44 4.78
CA TYR A 357 4.37 -7.13 4.50
C TYR A 357 3.87 -6.54 3.18
N ALA A 358 3.75 -7.36 2.15
CA ALA A 358 3.25 -6.98 0.83
C ALA A 358 1.88 -7.63 0.52
N HIS A 359 1.02 -7.78 1.54
CA HIS A 359 -0.29 -8.40 1.38
C HIS A 359 -1.15 -7.72 0.32
N LYS A 360 -2.02 -8.49 -0.32
CA LYS A 360 -2.87 -8.01 -1.41
C LYS A 360 -4.32 -8.45 -1.21
N GLU A 361 -5.22 -7.49 -1.26
CA GLU A 361 -6.64 -7.77 -1.45
C GLU A 361 -6.91 -7.99 -2.94
N TRP A 362 -6.50 -9.14 -3.47
CA TRP A 362 -6.66 -9.50 -4.87
C TRP A 362 -7.56 -10.71 -5.07
N ASN A 363 -8.28 -10.73 -6.18
CA ASN A 363 -8.97 -11.93 -6.65
C ASN A 363 -7.98 -13.10 -6.74
N GLY A 364 -8.39 -14.25 -6.23
CA GLY A 364 -7.60 -15.46 -6.11
C GLY A 364 -6.82 -15.55 -4.80
N VAL A 365 -6.23 -14.47 -4.30
CA VAL A 365 -5.57 -14.45 -2.99
C VAL A 365 -6.59 -14.48 -1.87
N LEU A 366 -7.66 -13.68 -1.98
CA LEU A 366 -8.72 -13.66 -0.98
C LEU A 366 -9.37 -15.03 -0.84
N ALA A 367 -9.79 -15.66 -1.94
CA ALA A 367 -10.50 -16.94 -1.91
C ALA A 367 -9.60 -18.13 -1.55
N ASP A 368 -8.35 -18.18 -2.06
CA ASP A 368 -7.50 -19.38 -1.96
C ASP A 368 -6.47 -19.32 -0.83
N PHE A 369 -6.14 -18.12 -0.34
CA PHE A 369 -5.17 -17.92 0.73
C PHE A 369 -5.82 -17.44 2.04
N TYR A 370 -6.54 -16.32 2.03
CA TYR A 370 -7.12 -15.76 3.25
C TYR A 370 -8.37 -16.51 3.73
N TYR A 371 -9.27 -16.86 2.84
CA TYR A 371 -10.52 -17.56 3.21
C TYR A 371 -10.26 -18.90 3.94
N PRO A 372 -9.38 -19.81 3.48
CA PRO A 372 -9.12 -21.06 4.20
C PRO A 372 -8.55 -20.85 5.61
N ARG A 373 -7.75 -19.80 5.82
CA ARG A 373 -7.18 -19.45 7.13
C ARG A 373 -8.27 -19.03 8.10
N TRP A 374 -9.11 -18.06 7.70
CA TRP A 374 -10.24 -17.60 8.51
C TRP A 374 -11.23 -18.71 8.80
N LYS A 375 -11.59 -19.49 7.80
CA LYS A 375 -12.49 -20.63 7.95
C LYS A 375 -11.96 -21.65 8.97
N ALA A 376 -10.72 -22.08 8.85
CA ALA A 376 -10.11 -23.02 9.79
C ALA A 376 -10.07 -22.47 11.23
N TYR A 377 -9.82 -21.16 11.37
CA TYR A 377 -9.81 -20.50 12.67
C TYR A 377 -11.21 -20.44 13.30
N PHE A 378 -12.21 -20.07 12.54
CA PHE A 378 -13.61 -20.04 13.02
C PHE A 378 -14.11 -21.45 13.38
N GLU A 379 -13.76 -22.47 12.62
CA GLU A 379 -14.06 -23.85 12.95
C GLU A 379 -13.38 -24.29 14.26
N ALA A 380 -12.13 -23.87 14.50
CA ALA A 380 -11.42 -24.16 15.74
C ALA A 380 -12.05 -23.45 16.94
N LEU A 381 -12.50 -22.19 16.77
CA LEU A 381 -13.25 -21.48 17.79
C LEU A 381 -14.62 -22.08 18.05
N ALA A 382 -15.35 -22.46 17.00
CA ALA A 382 -16.67 -23.07 17.10
C ALA A 382 -16.65 -24.36 17.94
N ALA A 383 -15.60 -25.15 17.83
CA ALA A 383 -15.44 -26.38 18.61
C ALA A 383 -15.36 -26.12 20.13
N THR A 384 -14.91 -24.95 20.56
CA THR A 384 -14.80 -24.59 21.99
C THR A 384 -16.17 -24.39 22.64
N PHE A 385 -17.19 -24.00 21.89
CA PHE A 385 -18.58 -23.93 22.40
C PHE A 385 -19.12 -25.32 22.77
N ASP A 386 -18.59 -26.38 22.13
CA ASP A 386 -18.95 -27.77 22.41
C ASP A 386 -18.05 -28.38 23.50
N GLY A 387 -17.27 -27.57 24.23
CA GLY A 387 -16.35 -28.01 25.28
C GLY A 387 -15.09 -28.70 24.78
N LYS A 388 -14.82 -28.68 23.46
CA LYS A 388 -13.58 -29.21 22.89
C LYS A 388 -12.43 -28.22 23.06
N PRO A 389 -11.18 -28.69 23.22
CA PRO A 389 -10.04 -27.80 23.23
C PRO A 389 -9.87 -27.13 21.87
N MET A 390 -9.48 -25.83 21.89
CA MET A 390 -9.18 -25.11 20.66
C MET A 390 -8.02 -25.79 19.93
N LYS A 391 -8.24 -26.15 18.66
CA LYS A 391 -7.19 -26.68 17.78
C LYS A 391 -6.14 -25.61 17.50
N GLN A 392 -4.89 -25.92 17.80
CA GLN A 392 -3.77 -25.06 17.39
C GLN A 392 -3.57 -25.15 15.88
N LEU A 393 -3.47 -24.01 15.23
CA LEU A 393 -3.26 -23.90 13.79
C LEU A 393 -1.82 -23.42 13.52
N ASP A 394 -1.12 -24.11 12.66
CA ASP A 394 0.18 -23.65 12.13
C ASP A 394 -0.08 -22.85 10.85
N PHE A 395 -0.30 -21.55 11.02
CA PHE A 395 -0.59 -20.66 9.89
C PHE A 395 0.56 -20.60 8.90
N TYR A 396 1.82 -20.59 9.37
CA TYR A 396 2.95 -20.59 8.45
C TYR A 396 2.96 -21.83 7.54
N ALA A 397 2.66 -23.00 8.08
CA ALA A 397 2.58 -24.23 7.27
C ALA A 397 1.42 -24.17 6.26
N MET A 398 0.29 -23.51 6.60
CA MET A 398 -0.80 -23.29 5.65
C MET A 398 -0.36 -22.33 4.54
N ASP A 399 0.32 -21.26 4.91
CA ASP A 399 0.82 -20.22 4.00
C ASP A 399 1.88 -20.80 3.05
N GLU A 400 2.88 -21.50 3.59
CA GLU A 400 3.93 -22.16 2.82
C GLU A 400 3.35 -23.15 1.80
N LYS A 401 2.32 -23.91 2.20
CA LYS A 401 1.63 -24.83 1.28
C LYS A 401 1.05 -24.10 0.08
N TRP A 402 0.45 -22.91 0.26
CA TRP A 402 -0.10 -22.13 -0.84
C TRP A 402 1.01 -21.61 -1.76
N THR A 403 2.17 -21.22 -1.23
CA THR A 403 3.30 -20.74 -2.05
C THR A 403 3.87 -21.82 -2.98
N LEU A 404 3.68 -23.09 -2.66
CA LEU A 404 4.13 -24.23 -3.45
C LEU A 404 3.11 -24.73 -4.48
N LEU A 405 1.93 -24.09 -4.57
CA LEU A 405 0.92 -24.46 -5.56
C LEU A 405 1.27 -23.90 -6.95
N HIS A 406 0.78 -24.59 -7.98
CA HIS A 406 0.88 -24.18 -9.38
C HIS A 406 -0.50 -24.07 -10.05
N ASN A 407 -1.53 -23.74 -9.26
CA ASN A 407 -2.87 -23.49 -9.78
C ASN A 407 -2.88 -22.21 -10.64
N VAL A 408 -3.60 -22.30 -11.77
CA VAL A 408 -3.73 -21.20 -12.73
C VAL A 408 -4.84 -20.27 -12.29
N TYR A 409 -4.53 -18.99 -12.25
CA TYR A 409 -5.51 -17.93 -12.00
C TYR A 409 -5.84 -17.16 -13.27
N PRO A 410 -7.09 -16.69 -13.42
CA PRO A 410 -7.42 -15.76 -14.49
C PRO A 410 -6.64 -14.45 -14.35
N TYR A 411 -6.28 -13.84 -15.47
CA TYR A 411 -5.56 -12.56 -15.54
C TYR A 411 -6.26 -11.54 -16.45
N GLU A 412 -7.35 -11.94 -17.07
CA GLU A 412 -8.22 -11.08 -17.86
C GLU A 412 -9.51 -10.82 -17.10
N ALA A 413 -10.02 -9.58 -17.21
CA ALA A 413 -11.23 -9.17 -16.54
C ALA A 413 -12.42 -10.12 -16.83
N GLN A 414 -13.16 -10.47 -15.79
CA GLN A 414 -14.33 -11.33 -15.86
C GLN A 414 -15.60 -10.50 -15.66
N GLY A 415 -16.33 -10.25 -16.74
CA GLY A 415 -17.58 -9.52 -16.69
C GLY A 415 -17.44 -8.00 -16.67
N ASN A 416 -18.49 -7.31 -16.23
CA ASN A 416 -18.57 -5.85 -16.23
C ASN A 416 -18.24 -5.31 -14.82
N PRO A 417 -17.18 -4.50 -14.64
CA PRO A 417 -16.83 -3.96 -13.33
C PRO A 417 -17.96 -3.21 -12.63
N VAL A 418 -18.80 -2.47 -13.39
CA VAL A 418 -19.93 -1.71 -12.81
C VAL A 418 -20.95 -2.67 -12.20
N GLU A 419 -21.35 -3.72 -12.93
CA GLU A 419 -22.33 -4.71 -12.44
C GLU A 419 -21.77 -5.48 -11.23
N PHE A 420 -20.47 -5.79 -11.24
CA PHE A 420 -19.82 -6.49 -10.13
C PHE A 420 -19.74 -5.62 -8.87
N ALA A 421 -19.41 -4.33 -9.01
CA ALA A 421 -19.40 -3.40 -7.88
C ALA A 421 -20.81 -3.20 -7.29
N GLN A 422 -21.84 -2.98 -8.14
CA GLN A 422 -23.22 -2.85 -7.72
C GLN A 422 -23.69 -4.11 -6.97
N THR A 423 -23.45 -5.30 -7.53
CA THR A 423 -23.83 -6.58 -6.92
C THR A 423 -23.11 -6.81 -5.58
N ALA A 424 -21.80 -6.54 -5.52
CA ALA A 424 -21.04 -6.69 -4.29
C ALA A 424 -21.51 -5.73 -3.20
N PHE A 425 -21.75 -4.46 -3.57
CA PHE A 425 -22.26 -3.46 -2.64
C PHE A 425 -23.64 -3.85 -2.10
N GLU A 426 -24.56 -4.28 -2.96
CA GLU A 426 -25.88 -4.75 -2.55
C GLU A 426 -25.81 -5.97 -1.62
N ASN A 427 -24.96 -6.97 -1.94
CA ASN A 427 -24.82 -8.19 -1.14
C ASN A 427 -24.20 -7.93 0.23
N VAL A 428 -23.31 -6.95 0.36
CA VAL A 428 -22.60 -6.65 1.61
C VAL A 428 -23.36 -5.65 2.50
N PHE A 429 -23.98 -4.63 1.90
CA PHE A 429 -24.63 -3.52 2.59
C PHE A 429 -26.16 -3.49 2.45
N GLY A 430 -26.73 -4.21 1.48
CA GLY A 430 -28.17 -4.37 1.34
C GLY A 430 -28.77 -5.11 2.55
N LYS A 431 -29.95 -4.66 3.01
CA LYS A 431 -30.67 -5.24 4.17
C LYS A 431 -31.45 -6.49 3.79
#